data_5313229b81b3aa524c7afb3cd7b4ea0a
#
_entry.id   5313229b81b3aa524c7afb3cd7b4ea0a
#
_cell.length_a   1.000
_cell.length_b   1.000
_cell.length_c   1.000
_cell.angle_alpha   90.00
_cell.angle_beta   90.00
_cell.angle_gamma   90.00
#
_symmetry.space_group_name_H-M   'P 1'
#
loop_
_entity.id
_entity.type
_entity.pdbx_description
1 polymer ?
#
loop_
_entity_poly.entity_id
_entity_poly.type
_entity_poly.pdbx_seq_one_letter_code
_entity_poly.pdbx_strand_id
1 'polypeptide(L)'
;MPIRTVGEYLKRWGYTPQRPTRQALEQKPWDVQHWMQEVYPLIAQKAKQEDGTIYWADETAVAQDGHWVRGYAPAGHAPVLAATSQRFGLTMISAISSKGLVRFEFLDGAATTETTLGFMQRLVRDSEGHKIFLILDNLRAHHAKEVATWVQAHTHEIEVFYLPPYAPQSNPDEYLNRDFKTHLRSADRSSTRDGLLDKAAAFMQFLLSSPERVKSYFNHDSVTYAACSD
;
A
#
# COMPACT_ATOMS: atom_id res chain seq x y z
N MET A 1 -43.59 3.15 -9.63
CA MET A 1 -42.96 1.90 -9.12
C MET A 1 -42.21 2.25 -7.84
N PRO A 2 -42.46 1.55 -6.72
CA PRO A 2 -41.72 1.80 -5.45
C PRO A 2 -40.25 1.49 -5.63
N ILE A 3 -39.36 2.29 -4.99
CA ILE A 3 -37.88 2.10 -5.00
C ILE A 3 -37.48 0.69 -4.57
N ARG A 4 -38.19 0.10 -3.58
CA ARG A 4 -37.97 -1.27 -3.12
C ARG A 4 -38.12 -2.30 -4.25
N THR A 5 -39.14 -2.14 -5.10
CA THR A 5 -39.41 -3.04 -6.25
C THR A 5 -38.28 -2.96 -7.27
N VAL A 6 -37.70 -1.77 -7.53
CA VAL A 6 -36.54 -1.60 -8.42
C VAL A 6 -35.35 -2.37 -7.88
N GLY A 7 -35.05 -2.26 -6.59
CA GLY A 7 -33.95 -3.00 -5.94
C GLY A 7 -34.10 -4.52 -6.02
N GLU A 8 -35.33 -5.04 -5.93
CA GLU A 8 -35.62 -6.46 -6.07
C GLU A 8 -35.39 -6.96 -7.50
N TYR A 9 -35.79 -6.18 -8.50
CA TYR A 9 -35.52 -6.52 -9.91
C TYR A 9 -34.01 -6.49 -10.21
N LEU A 10 -33.29 -5.48 -9.74
CA LEU A 10 -31.83 -5.40 -9.90
C LEU A 10 -31.15 -6.64 -9.30
N LYS A 11 -31.53 -7.06 -8.08
CA LYS A 11 -30.99 -8.28 -7.45
C LYS A 11 -31.26 -9.53 -8.29
N ARG A 12 -32.48 -9.69 -8.84
CA ARG A 12 -32.83 -10.82 -9.72
C ARG A 12 -31.98 -10.85 -10.99
N TRP A 13 -31.54 -9.69 -11.47
CA TRP A 13 -30.66 -9.55 -12.64
C TRP A 13 -29.17 -9.62 -12.28
N GLY A 14 -28.82 -9.94 -11.03
CA GLY A 14 -27.44 -10.09 -10.59
C GLY A 14 -26.76 -8.78 -10.21
N TYR A 15 -27.50 -7.66 -10.16
CA TYR A 15 -26.94 -6.37 -9.74
C TYR A 15 -27.01 -6.21 -8.22
N THR A 16 -25.89 -5.81 -7.61
CA THR A 16 -25.82 -5.46 -6.20
C THR A 16 -25.29 -4.03 -6.02
N PRO A 17 -25.67 -3.31 -4.96
CA PRO A 17 -25.10 -2.00 -4.70
C PRO A 17 -23.57 -2.10 -4.57
N GLN A 18 -22.86 -1.37 -5.42
CA GLN A 18 -21.40 -1.31 -5.45
C GLN A 18 -20.96 0.13 -5.18
N ARG A 19 -19.82 0.29 -4.49
CA ARG A 19 -19.15 1.58 -4.42
C ARG A 19 -18.36 1.78 -5.71
N PRO A 20 -18.50 2.93 -6.40
CA PRO A 20 -17.66 3.21 -7.57
C PRO A 20 -16.19 3.17 -7.20
N THR A 21 -15.41 2.48 -8.00
CA THR A 21 -13.95 2.53 -7.91
C THR A 21 -13.47 3.80 -8.59
N ARG A 22 -12.57 4.53 -7.94
CA ARG A 22 -11.93 5.69 -8.58
C ARG A 22 -10.82 5.19 -9.49
N GLN A 23 -10.88 5.60 -10.73
CA GLN A 23 -9.82 5.40 -11.72
C GLN A 23 -9.43 6.78 -12.24
N ALA A 24 -8.14 7.06 -12.30
CA ALA A 24 -7.65 8.31 -12.86
C ALA A 24 -8.00 8.39 -14.34
N LEU A 25 -8.47 9.54 -14.81
CA LEU A 25 -8.78 9.77 -16.23
C LEU A 25 -7.50 9.68 -17.09
N GLU A 26 -6.36 9.99 -16.50
CA GLU A 26 -5.04 9.94 -17.11
C GLU A 26 -4.47 8.53 -17.23
N GLN A 27 -5.07 7.54 -16.54
CA GLN A 27 -4.64 6.15 -16.62
C GLN A 27 -4.91 5.59 -18.02
N LYS A 28 -3.87 5.04 -18.62
CA LYS A 28 -3.97 4.35 -19.91
C LYS A 28 -4.09 2.84 -19.67
N PRO A 29 -5.23 2.22 -20.00
CA PRO A 29 -5.43 0.78 -19.81
C PRO A 29 -4.37 -0.06 -20.53
N TRP A 30 -3.90 0.40 -21.69
CA TRP A 30 -2.84 -0.25 -22.43
C TRP A 30 -1.52 -0.35 -21.66
N ASP A 31 -1.11 0.72 -20.99
CA ASP A 31 0.14 0.73 -20.22
C ASP A 31 0.07 -0.28 -19.05
N VAL A 32 -1.11 -0.39 -18.40
CA VAL A 32 -1.36 -1.37 -17.34
C VAL A 32 -1.33 -2.80 -17.88
N GLN A 33 -1.97 -3.04 -19.02
CA GLN A 33 -1.97 -4.36 -19.65
C GLN A 33 -0.57 -4.78 -20.11
N HIS A 34 0.17 -3.88 -20.75
CA HIS A 34 1.55 -4.10 -21.16
C HIS A 34 2.45 -4.42 -19.96
N TRP A 35 2.30 -3.67 -18.86
CA TRP A 35 3.02 -3.96 -17.62
C TRP A 35 2.76 -5.39 -17.14
N MET A 36 1.50 -5.79 -17.03
CA MET A 36 1.12 -7.10 -16.50
C MET A 36 1.53 -8.26 -17.41
N GLN A 37 1.45 -8.08 -18.73
CA GLN A 37 1.64 -9.16 -19.70
C GLN A 37 3.08 -9.27 -20.22
N GLU A 38 3.83 -8.18 -20.22
CA GLU A 38 5.16 -8.14 -20.83
C GLU A 38 6.25 -7.72 -19.84
N VAL A 39 6.08 -6.61 -19.11
CA VAL A 39 7.15 -6.06 -18.27
C VAL A 39 7.34 -6.89 -17.00
N TYR A 40 6.27 -7.11 -16.24
CA TYR A 40 6.36 -7.84 -14.97
C TYR A 40 6.83 -9.29 -15.13
N PRO A 41 6.38 -10.08 -16.12
CA PRO A 41 6.90 -11.43 -16.35
C PRO A 41 8.42 -11.48 -16.58
N LEU A 42 8.99 -10.47 -17.25
CA LEU A 42 10.44 -10.38 -17.43
C LEU A 42 11.16 -10.09 -16.11
N ILE A 43 10.59 -9.23 -15.26
CA ILE A 43 11.11 -8.95 -13.92
C ILE A 43 11.08 -10.23 -13.07
N ALA A 44 9.95 -10.93 -13.07
CA ALA A 44 9.77 -12.18 -12.32
C ALA A 44 10.74 -13.27 -12.80
N GLN A 45 10.90 -13.42 -14.11
CA GLN A 45 11.86 -14.35 -14.68
C GLN A 45 13.31 -14.03 -14.26
N LYS A 46 13.69 -12.75 -14.32
CA LYS A 46 15.01 -12.29 -13.92
C LYS A 46 15.25 -12.49 -12.43
N ALA A 47 14.29 -12.13 -11.59
CA ALA A 47 14.38 -12.35 -10.15
C ALA A 47 14.57 -13.83 -9.82
N LYS A 48 13.86 -14.73 -10.51
CA LYS A 48 14.04 -16.18 -10.34
C LYS A 48 15.42 -16.68 -10.78
N GLN A 49 15.96 -16.15 -11.88
CA GLN A 49 17.29 -16.53 -12.39
C GLN A 49 18.42 -16.05 -11.46
N GLU A 50 18.25 -14.92 -10.81
CA GLU A 50 19.25 -14.31 -9.93
C GLU A 50 19.02 -14.63 -8.44
N ASP A 51 18.09 -15.54 -8.11
CA ASP A 51 17.68 -15.89 -6.73
C ASP A 51 17.32 -14.64 -5.90
N GLY A 52 16.68 -13.69 -6.57
CA GLY A 52 16.31 -12.41 -6.00
C GLY A 52 14.90 -12.41 -5.38
N THR A 53 14.63 -11.38 -4.63
CA THR A 53 13.30 -11.15 -4.04
C THR A 53 12.65 -9.92 -4.63
N ILE A 54 11.42 -10.06 -5.11
CA ILE A 54 10.61 -8.94 -5.59
C ILE A 54 9.90 -8.30 -4.39
N TYR A 55 10.09 -6.99 -4.22
CA TYR A 55 9.38 -6.15 -3.27
C TYR A 55 8.54 -5.11 -3.99
N TRP A 56 7.36 -4.87 -3.47
CA TRP A 56 6.43 -3.83 -3.89
C TRP A 56 6.37 -2.81 -2.77
N ALA A 57 6.68 -1.58 -3.07
CA ALA A 57 6.75 -0.54 -2.04
C ALA A 57 5.84 0.64 -2.37
N ASP A 58 5.41 1.31 -1.31
CA ASP A 58 4.58 2.51 -1.35
C ASP A 58 4.74 3.34 -0.08
N GLU A 59 4.37 4.61 -0.15
CA GLU A 59 4.30 5.48 1.01
C GLU A 59 2.85 5.71 1.42
N THR A 60 2.63 5.68 2.72
CA THR A 60 1.32 5.96 3.27
C THR A 60 1.38 6.98 4.40
N ALA A 61 0.42 7.89 4.39
CA ALA A 61 0.22 8.83 5.49
C ALA A 61 -1.14 8.59 6.14
N VAL A 62 -1.14 8.61 7.47
CA VAL A 62 -2.35 8.56 8.29
C VAL A 62 -2.41 9.84 9.12
N ALA A 63 -3.46 10.62 8.92
CA ALA A 63 -3.76 11.74 9.79
C ALA A 63 -4.79 11.30 10.85
N GLN A 64 -4.65 11.83 12.06
CA GLN A 64 -5.63 11.68 13.15
C GLN A 64 -6.86 12.56 12.88
N ASP A 65 -7.37 12.58 11.65
CA ASP A 65 -8.60 13.26 11.33
C ASP A 65 -9.79 12.35 11.63
N GLY A 66 -10.71 12.90 12.42
CA GLY A 66 -11.96 12.22 12.74
C GLY A 66 -12.85 12.04 11.52
N HIS A 67 -12.70 10.95 10.78
CA HIS A 67 -13.80 10.53 9.93
C HIS A 67 -14.98 10.13 10.84
N TRP A 68 -15.90 11.07 11.00
CA TRP A 68 -17.11 10.88 11.78
C TRP A 68 -18.03 9.89 11.05
N VAL A 69 -18.13 8.68 11.56
CA VAL A 69 -19.16 7.74 11.11
C VAL A 69 -20.47 8.15 11.78
N ARG A 70 -21.55 8.18 11.02
CA ARG A 70 -22.88 8.41 11.58
C ARG A 70 -23.23 7.32 12.59
N GLY A 71 -23.50 7.72 13.83
CA GLY A 71 -24.00 6.85 14.89
C GLY A 71 -25.50 7.05 15.14
N TYR A 72 -26.09 6.17 15.93
CA TYR A 72 -27.46 6.33 16.39
C TYR A 72 -27.46 7.04 17.74
N ALA A 73 -28.35 8.01 17.88
CA ALA A 73 -28.63 8.72 19.11
C ALA A 73 -30.14 9.01 19.20
N PRO A 74 -30.70 9.34 20.37
CA PRO A 74 -32.09 9.77 20.48
C PRO A 74 -32.38 10.94 19.54
N ALA A 75 -33.58 10.98 18.97
CA ALA A 75 -33.98 12.05 18.05
C ALA A 75 -33.77 13.41 18.72
N GLY A 76 -33.17 14.35 17.99
CA GLY A 76 -32.86 15.70 18.50
C GLY A 76 -31.57 15.81 19.31
N HIS A 77 -30.83 14.71 19.55
CA HIS A 77 -29.57 14.71 20.29
C HIS A 77 -28.44 14.19 19.38
N ALA A 78 -27.42 14.99 19.16
CA ALA A 78 -26.23 14.55 18.46
C ALA A 78 -25.31 13.78 19.44
N PRO A 79 -24.77 12.59 19.05
CA PRO A 79 -23.78 11.91 19.89
C PRO A 79 -22.52 12.77 20.02
N VAL A 80 -22.01 12.91 21.24
CA VAL A 80 -20.79 13.65 21.53
C VAL A 80 -19.62 12.66 21.61
N LEU A 81 -18.59 12.88 20.80
CA LEU A 81 -17.33 12.15 20.88
C LEU A 81 -16.24 13.10 21.36
N ALA A 82 -15.52 12.70 22.40
CA ALA A 82 -14.33 13.39 22.83
C ALA A 82 -13.25 13.27 21.72
N ALA A 83 -12.71 14.38 21.30
CA ALA A 83 -11.66 14.45 20.29
C ALA A 83 -10.59 15.44 20.74
N THR A 84 -9.34 15.12 20.45
CA THR A 84 -8.24 16.08 20.64
C THR A 84 -8.33 17.17 19.57
N SER A 85 -7.98 18.40 19.94
CA SER A 85 -7.80 19.51 19.01
C SER A 85 -6.44 19.49 18.31
N GLN A 86 -5.52 18.64 18.77
CA GLN A 86 -4.20 18.50 18.17
C GLN A 86 -4.29 17.69 16.89
N ARG A 87 -3.68 18.21 15.84
CA ARG A 87 -3.53 17.48 14.57
C ARG A 87 -2.14 16.86 14.53
N PHE A 88 -2.09 15.57 14.43
CA PHE A 88 -0.86 14.82 14.22
C PHE A 88 -1.10 13.73 13.18
N GLY A 89 -0.03 13.32 12.55
CA GLY A 89 -0.03 12.28 11.54
C GLY A 89 1.18 11.37 11.67
N LEU A 90 1.13 10.28 10.95
CA LEU A 90 2.19 9.31 10.82
C LEU A 90 2.39 9.01 9.34
N THR A 91 3.62 9.08 8.88
CA THR A 91 4.01 8.63 7.55
C THR A 91 4.79 7.33 7.68
N MET A 92 4.52 6.39 6.81
CA MET A 92 5.23 5.12 6.74
C MET A 92 5.61 4.86 5.28
N ILE A 93 6.80 4.33 5.05
CA ILE A 93 7.19 3.65 3.84
C ILE A 93 7.20 2.16 4.13
N SER A 94 6.63 1.36 3.24
CA SER A 94 6.60 -0.10 3.37
C SER A 94 6.98 -0.78 2.07
N ALA A 95 7.40 -2.04 2.19
CA ALA A 95 7.67 -2.93 1.07
C ALA A 95 7.25 -4.34 1.44
N ILE A 96 6.48 -5.00 0.56
CA ILE A 96 6.00 -6.37 0.75
C ILE A 96 6.40 -7.27 -0.41
N SER A 97 6.50 -8.55 -0.12
CA SER A 97 6.81 -9.60 -1.10
C SER A 97 5.71 -10.66 -1.10
N SER A 98 5.47 -11.29 -2.25
CA SER A 98 4.58 -12.46 -2.38
C SER A 98 5.02 -13.65 -1.52
N LYS A 99 6.28 -13.68 -1.10
CA LYS A 99 6.82 -14.66 -0.13
C LYS A 99 6.35 -14.41 1.31
N GLY A 100 5.60 -13.34 1.57
CA GLY A 100 5.11 -12.98 2.90
C GLY A 100 6.09 -12.14 3.72
N LEU A 101 7.10 -11.58 3.08
CA LEU A 101 8.04 -10.67 3.73
C LEU A 101 7.45 -9.26 3.77
N VAL A 102 7.73 -8.54 4.86
CA VAL A 102 7.39 -7.12 5.00
C VAL A 102 8.59 -6.37 5.57
N ARG A 103 8.83 -5.18 5.05
CA ARG A 103 9.80 -4.20 5.55
C ARG A 103 9.09 -2.87 5.66
N PHE A 104 9.38 -2.10 6.68
CA PHE A 104 8.72 -0.81 6.88
C PHE A 104 9.59 0.15 7.70
N GLU A 105 9.25 1.41 7.61
CA GLU A 105 9.83 2.48 8.40
C GLU A 105 8.82 3.58 8.64
N PHE A 106 8.73 4.07 9.88
CA PHE A 106 7.99 5.27 10.20
C PHE A 106 8.87 6.49 10.00
N LEU A 107 8.36 7.45 9.23
CA LEU A 107 9.09 8.66 8.88
C LEU A 107 8.72 9.82 9.79
N ASP A 108 9.70 10.66 10.10
CA ASP A 108 9.44 11.93 10.77
C ASP A 108 9.13 13.02 9.72
N GLY A 109 7.86 13.17 9.40
CA GLY A 109 7.37 14.06 8.36
C GLY A 109 6.94 13.37 7.07
N ALA A 110 7.03 14.07 5.95
CA ALA A 110 6.68 13.55 4.64
C ALA A 110 7.80 12.66 4.07
N ALA A 111 7.43 11.74 3.18
CA ALA A 111 8.40 11.02 2.37
C ALA A 111 9.17 11.98 1.45
N THR A 112 10.47 11.87 1.44
CA THR A 112 11.41 12.66 0.64
C THR A 112 12.35 11.75 -0.13
N THR A 113 13.07 12.30 -1.09
CA THR A 113 14.13 11.56 -1.80
C THR A 113 15.14 10.93 -0.84
N GLU A 114 15.53 11.66 0.22
CA GLU A 114 16.48 11.18 1.22
C GLU A 114 15.93 10.01 2.02
N THR A 115 14.68 10.09 2.50
CA THR A 115 14.04 8.99 3.26
C THR A 115 13.82 7.76 2.39
N THR A 116 13.41 7.94 1.13
CA THR A 116 13.27 6.84 0.17
C THR A 116 14.61 6.15 -0.09
N LEU A 117 15.69 6.93 -0.31
CA LEU A 117 17.03 6.39 -0.50
C LEU A 117 17.51 5.65 0.76
N GLY A 118 17.30 6.23 1.95
CA GLY A 118 17.63 5.59 3.22
C GLY A 118 16.88 4.26 3.43
N PHE A 119 15.61 4.19 3.01
CA PHE A 119 14.82 2.96 3.05
C PHE A 119 15.39 1.90 2.09
N MET A 120 15.73 2.27 0.85
CA MET A 120 16.37 1.35 -0.11
C MET A 120 17.69 0.78 0.42
N GLN A 121 18.53 1.62 1.02
CA GLN A 121 19.79 1.21 1.63
C GLN A 121 19.59 0.20 2.77
N ARG A 122 18.57 0.42 3.61
CA ARG A 122 18.22 -0.56 4.66
C ARG A 122 17.67 -1.85 4.07
N LEU A 123 16.82 -1.74 3.06
CA LEU A 123 16.24 -2.91 2.39
C LEU A 123 17.34 -3.81 1.82
N VAL A 124 18.36 -3.24 1.18
CA VAL A 124 19.53 -3.95 0.67
C VAL A 124 20.32 -4.59 1.82
N ARG A 125 20.65 -3.83 2.86
CA ARG A 125 21.38 -4.36 4.01
C ARG A 125 20.65 -5.54 4.68
N ASP A 126 19.33 -5.46 4.79
CA ASP A 126 18.50 -6.45 5.46
C ASP A 126 18.11 -7.63 4.54
N SER A 127 18.59 -7.65 3.30
CA SER A 127 18.38 -8.74 2.33
C SER A 127 19.34 -9.92 2.48
N GLU A 128 20.31 -9.81 3.39
CA GLU A 128 21.31 -10.87 3.66
C GLU A 128 22.07 -11.34 2.39
N GLY A 129 22.27 -10.41 1.44
CA GLY A 129 23.00 -10.67 0.20
C GLY A 129 22.11 -11.15 -0.97
N HIS A 130 20.81 -11.36 -0.75
CA HIS A 130 19.89 -11.63 -1.85
C HIS A 130 19.58 -10.36 -2.62
N LYS A 131 19.62 -10.45 -3.94
CA LYS A 131 19.31 -9.29 -4.80
C LYS A 131 17.85 -8.89 -4.69
N ILE A 132 17.60 -7.59 -4.69
CA ILE A 132 16.27 -6.99 -4.58
C ILE A 132 15.81 -6.49 -5.94
N PHE A 133 14.59 -6.83 -6.30
CA PHE A 133 13.84 -6.28 -7.40
C PHE A 133 12.72 -5.41 -6.81
N LEU A 134 12.96 -4.11 -6.71
CA LEU A 134 12.06 -3.18 -6.05
C LEU A 134 11.12 -2.54 -7.07
N ILE A 135 9.82 -2.68 -6.86
CA ILE A 135 8.79 -2.07 -7.68
C ILE A 135 8.14 -0.94 -6.89
N LEU A 136 8.19 0.26 -7.45
CA LEU A 136 7.67 1.51 -6.88
C LEU A 136 6.55 2.06 -7.76
N ASP A 137 5.76 2.96 -7.20
CA ASP A 137 4.92 3.80 -8.01
C ASP A 137 5.75 4.82 -8.83
N ASN A 138 5.11 5.48 -9.77
CA ASN A 138 5.79 6.38 -10.70
C ASN A 138 5.79 7.84 -10.18
N LEU A 139 6.07 8.05 -8.89
CA LEU A 139 6.23 9.39 -8.32
C LEU A 139 7.55 10.04 -8.74
N ARG A 140 7.53 11.37 -8.94
CA ARG A 140 8.73 12.12 -9.33
C ARG A 140 9.89 11.99 -8.35
N ALA A 141 9.61 11.86 -7.06
CA ALA A 141 10.62 11.69 -6.03
C ALA A 141 11.47 10.44 -6.23
N HIS A 142 10.88 9.36 -6.75
CA HIS A 142 11.57 8.11 -7.04
C HIS A 142 12.52 8.19 -8.23
N HIS A 143 12.32 9.18 -9.12
CA HIS A 143 13.19 9.45 -10.28
C HIS A 143 14.26 10.52 -10.00
N ALA A 144 14.45 10.90 -8.73
CA ALA A 144 15.48 11.86 -8.37
C ALA A 144 16.87 11.37 -8.78
N LYS A 145 17.73 12.31 -9.18
CA LYS A 145 19.08 11.99 -9.68
C LYS A 145 19.91 11.21 -8.66
N GLU A 146 19.76 11.54 -7.39
CA GLU A 146 20.43 10.88 -6.27
C GLU A 146 20.05 9.40 -6.19
N VAL A 147 18.75 9.09 -6.28
CA VAL A 147 18.23 7.72 -6.31
C VAL A 147 18.78 6.96 -7.51
N ALA A 148 18.64 7.54 -8.71
CA ALA A 148 19.12 6.92 -9.94
C ALA A 148 20.62 6.63 -9.91
N THR A 149 21.43 7.57 -9.41
CA THR A 149 22.88 7.41 -9.29
C THR A 149 23.23 6.31 -8.32
N TRP A 150 22.55 6.26 -7.16
CA TRP A 150 22.80 5.23 -6.17
C TRP A 150 22.41 3.84 -6.68
N VAL A 151 21.21 3.69 -7.26
CA VAL A 151 20.74 2.42 -7.85
C VAL A 151 21.71 1.93 -8.94
N GLN A 152 22.19 2.84 -9.81
CA GLN A 152 23.16 2.49 -10.85
C GLN A 152 24.49 1.95 -10.28
N ALA A 153 24.93 2.47 -9.13
CA ALA A 153 26.14 1.99 -8.46
C ALA A 153 25.94 0.64 -7.73
N HIS A 154 24.69 0.24 -7.45
CA HIS A 154 24.35 -0.95 -6.65
C HIS A 154 23.53 -1.98 -7.44
N THR A 155 23.66 -2.03 -8.77
CA THR A 155 22.87 -2.91 -9.65
C THR A 155 23.04 -4.40 -9.35
N HIS A 156 24.10 -4.78 -8.66
CA HIS A 156 24.34 -6.15 -8.18
C HIS A 156 23.53 -6.49 -6.93
N GLU A 157 23.01 -5.50 -6.20
CA GLU A 157 22.24 -5.66 -4.96
C GLU A 157 20.75 -5.30 -5.15
N ILE A 158 20.46 -4.29 -5.99
CA ILE A 158 19.10 -3.80 -6.20
C ILE A 158 18.86 -3.36 -7.64
N GLU A 159 17.71 -3.71 -8.18
CA GLU A 159 17.13 -3.12 -9.38
C GLU A 159 15.78 -2.50 -9.06
N VAL A 160 15.51 -1.33 -9.65
CA VAL A 160 14.28 -0.59 -9.40
C VAL A 160 13.44 -0.51 -10.67
N PHE A 161 12.17 -0.79 -10.53
CA PHE A 161 11.17 -0.75 -11.59
C PHE A 161 10.01 0.13 -11.17
N TYR A 162 9.28 0.66 -12.15
CA TYR A 162 8.20 1.60 -11.88
C TYR A 162 6.89 1.08 -12.46
N LEU A 163 5.84 1.15 -11.66
CA LEU A 163 4.49 0.86 -12.11
C LEU A 163 4.04 1.84 -13.21
N PRO A 164 3.08 1.47 -14.04
CA PRO A 164 2.47 2.40 -14.97
C PRO A 164 1.91 3.62 -14.24
N PRO A 165 2.02 4.82 -14.85
CA PRO A 165 1.47 6.03 -14.26
C PRO A 165 -0.02 5.87 -13.91
N TYR A 166 -0.44 6.45 -12.79
CA TYR A 166 -1.83 6.47 -12.35
C TYR A 166 -2.49 5.08 -12.15
N ALA A 167 -1.69 4.05 -11.83
CA ALA A 167 -2.16 2.68 -11.62
C ALA A 167 -1.91 2.15 -10.19
N PRO A 168 -2.31 2.87 -9.12
CA PRO A 168 -2.07 2.42 -7.74
C PRO A 168 -2.72 1.07 -7.43
N GLN A 169 -3.87 0.77 -8.06
CA GLN A 169 -4.54 -0.53 -7.88
C GLN A 169 -3.70 -1.72 -8.32
N SER A 170 -2.63 -1.51 -9.09
CA SER A 170 -1.70 -2.55 -9.50
C SER A 170 -0.56 -2.76 -8.50
N ASN A 171 -0.52 -1.99 -7.40
CA ASN A 171 0.44 -2.16 -6.33
C ASN A 171 -0.15 -3.00 -5.19
N PRO A 172 0.38 -4.20 -4.88
CA PRO A 172 -0.07 -4.99 -3.74
C PRO A 172 0.08 -4.28 -2.39
N ASP A 173 1.07 -3.39 -2.23
CA ASP A 173 1.32 -2.65 -1.00
C ASP A 173 0.17 -1.68 -0.65
N GLU A 174 -0.60 -1.23 -1.63
CA GLU A 174 -1.82 -0.46 -1.39
C GLU A 174 -2.87 -1.22 -0.55
N TYR A 175 -2.88 -2.55 -0.60
CA TYR A 175 -3.77 -3.37 0.23
C TYR A 175 -3.26 -3.45 1.67
N LEU A 176 -1.95 -3.53 1.89
CA LEU A 176 -1.35 -3.34 3.20
C LEU A 176 -1.70 -1.95 3.74
N ASN A 177 -1.50 -0.90 2.96
CA ASN A 177 -1.81 0.48 3.32
C ASN A 177 -3.28 0.67 3.70
N ARG A 178 -4.19 0.01 3.01
CA ARG A 178 -5.62 0.03 3.33
C ARG A 178 -5.92 -0.69 4.63
N ASP A 179 -5.34 -1.86 4.87
CA ASP A 179 -5.48 -2.63 6.10
C ASP A 179 -4.92 -1.86 7.30
N PHE A 180 -3.72 -1.31 7.16
CA PHE A 180 -3.08 -0.44 8.14
C PHE A 180 -3.96 0.77 8.53
N LYS A 181 -4.45 1.52 7.54
CA LYS A 181 -5.35 2.65 7.76
C LYS A 181 -6.66 2.22 8.44
N THR A 182 -7.20 1.08 8.07
CA THR A 182 -8.42 0.52 8.65
C THR A 182 -8.19 0.14 10.10
N HIS A 183 -7.09 -0.54 10.41
CA HIS A 183 -6.72 -0.92 11.77
C HIS A 183 -6.57 0.31 12.68
N LEU A 184 -5.82 1.32 12.24
CA LEU A 184 -5.61 2.54 13.03
C LEU A 184 -6.90 3.34 13.27
N ARG A 185 -7.87 3.26 12.35
CA ARG A 185 -9.17 3.92 12.49
C ARG A 185 -10.16 3.16 13.33
N SER A 186 -10.09 1.83 13.36
CA SER A 186 -11.00 0.95 14.11
C SER A 186 -10.59 0.78 15.57
N ALA A 187 -9.32 0.95 15.90
CA ALA A 187 -8.83 0.90 17.27
C ALA A 187 -9.27 2.14 18.07
N ASP A 188 -9.23 2.04 19.40
CA ASP A 188 -9.47 3.18 20.27
C ASP A 188 -8.59 4.36 19.85
N ARG A 189 -9.19 5.54 19.76
CA ARG A 189 -8.49 6.73 19.26
C ARG A 189 -7.30 7.09 20.13
N SER A 190 -6.16 7.25 19.51
CA SER A 190 -5.00 7.79 20.19
C SER A 190 -5.19 9.29 20.41
N SER A 191 -4.98 9.76 21.64
CA SER A 191 -5.01 11.18 21.97
C SER A 191 -3.69 11.88 21.71
N THR A 192 -2.62 11.12 21.44
CA THR A 192 -1.25 11.60 21.23
C THR A 192 -0.62 10.98 19.98
N ARG A 193 0.43 11.63 19.45
CA ARG A 193 1.24 11.09 18.36
C ARG A 193 1.92 9.79 18.75
N ASP A 194 2.45 9.70 19.96
CA ASP A 194 3.14 8.51 20.46
C ASP A 194 2.18 7.31 20.55
N GLY A 195 0.98 7.52 21.07
CA GLY A 195 -0.03 6.46 21.09
C GLY A 195 -0.52 6.02 19.71
N LEU A 196 -0.47 6.89 18.68
CA LEU A 196 -0.70 6.50 17.29
C LEU A 196 0.46 5.66 16.77
N LEU A 197 1.71 6.07 17.07
CA LEU A 197 2.92 5.35 16.69
C LEU A 197 2.97 3.96 17.33
N ASP A 198 2.63 3.83 18.60
CA ASP A 198 2.58 2.54 19.31
C ASP A 198 1.60 1.56 18.65
N LYS A 199 0.42 2.04 18.29
CA LYS A 199 -0.58 1.23 17.57
C LYS A 199 -0.11 0.82 16.19
N ALA A 200 0.49 1.74 15.47
CA ALA A 200 1.06 1.49 14.15
C ALA A 200 2.18 0.44 14.24
N ALA A 201 3.09 0.60 15.21
CA ALA A 201 4.18 -0.34 15.45
C ALA A 201 3.65 -1.73 15.82
N ALA A 202 2.65 -1.82 16.70
CA ALA A 202 2.04 -3.09 17.09
C ALA A 202 1.41 -3.82 15.88
N PHE A 203 0.72 -3.10 14.99
CA PHE A 203 0.16 -3.68 13.78
C PHE A 203 1.26 -4.18 12.84
N MET A 204 2.31 -3.42 12.62
CA MET A 204 3.40 -3.83 11.75
C MET A 204 4.20 -5.01 12.34
N GLN A 205 4.39 -5.06 13.66
CA GLN A 205 4.97 -6.22 14.36
C GLN A 205 4.09 -7.48 14.20
N PHE A 206 2.77 -7.32 14.26
CA PHE A 206 1.85 -8.43 13.95
C PHE A 206 2.05 -8.93 12.51
N LEU A 207 2.22 -8.05 11.51
CA LEU A 207 2.47 -8.45 10.12
C LEU A 207 3.81 -9.18 9.95
N LEU A 208 4.87 -8.75 10.64
CA LEU A 208 6.18 -9.44 10.65
C LEU A 208 6.05 -10.90 11.13
N SER A 209 5.15 -11.16 12.07
CA SER A 209 4.88 -12.50 12.59
C SER A 209 3.78 -13.26 11.85
N SER A 210 3.19 -12.65 10.79
CA SER A 210 2.03 -13.20 10.08
C SER A 210 2.25 -13.21 8.55
N PRO A 211 3.21 -14.00 8.02
CA PRO A 211 3.51 -14.04 6.58
C PRO A 211 2.28 -14.33 5.71
N GLU A 212 1.37 -15.18 6.16
CA GLU A 212 0.15 -15.52 5.42
C GLU A 212 -0.79 -14.32 5.27
N ARG A 213 -0.81 -13.39 6.25
CA ARG A 213 -1.54 -12.14 6.13
C ARG A 213 -0.94 -11.27 5.02
N VAL A 214 0.38 -11.18 4.96
CA VAL A 214 1.09 -10.42 3.90
C VAL A 214 0.83 -11.04 2.53
N LYS A 215 0.93 -12.36 2.39
CA LYS A 215 0.61 -13.07 1.14
C LYS A 215 -0.83 -12.81 0.68
N SER A 216 -1.77 -12.66 1.61
CA SER A 216 -3.18 -12.43 1.27
C SER A 216 -3.42 -11.10 0.55
N TYR A 217 -2.54 -10.11 0.65
CA TYR A 217 -2.63 -8.85 -0.08
C TYR A 217 -2.45 -9.04 -1.59
N PHE A 218 -1.78 -10.11 -2.01
CA PHE A 218 -1.59 -10.47 -3.41
C PHE A 218 -2.77 -11.25 -4.03
N ASN A 219 -3.78 -11.62 -3.24
CA ASN A 219 -4.93 -12.41 -3.71
C ASN A 219 -6.07 -11.56 -4.30
N HIS A 220 -5.91 -10.24 -4.36
CA HIS A 220 -6.90 -9.35 -4.95
C HIS A 220 -6.80 -9.34 -6.47
N ASP A 221 -7.93 -9.33 -7.18
CA ASP A 221 -8.01 -9.48 -8.64
C ASP A 221 -7.05 -8.57 -9.43
N SER A 222 -6.84 -7.34 -8.95
CA SER A 222 -5.98 -6.36 -9.63
C SER A 222 -4.48 -6.62 -9.45
N VAL A 223 -4.08 -7.48 -8.51
CA VAL A 223 -2.68 -7.75 -8.17
C VAL A 223 -2.31 -9.24 -8.17
N THR A 224 -3.25 -10.12 -8.57
CA THR A 224 -2.97 -11.58 -8.68
C THR A 224 -1.83 -11.91 -9.63
N TYR A 225 -1.54 -11.04 -10.61
CA TYR A 225 -0.39 -11.17 -11.48
C TYR A 225 0.95 -11.17 -10.73
N ALA A 226 1.00 -10.53 -9.55
CA ALA A 226 2.17 -10.46 -8.68
C ALA A 226 2.28 -11.64 -7.70
N ALA A 227 1.22 -12.46 -7.55
CA ALA A 227 1.20 -13.60 -6.65
C ALA A 227 1.99 -14.80 -7.17
N CYS A 228 2.21 -14.89 -8.49
CA CYS A 228 2.81 -16.06 -9.17
C CYS A 228 4.35 -15.97 -9.32
N SER A 229 5.02 -15.28 -8.40
CA SER A 229 6.47 -15.01 -8.52
C SER A 229 7.39 -16.06 -7.86
N ASP A 230 6.86 -17.25 -7.54
CA ASP A 230 7.65 -18.36 -6.94
C ASP A 230 8.10 -19.39 -7.97
#